data_247d59e66bb9db3d4d40484c9b76d7cc
#
_entry.id   247d59e66bb9db3d4d40484c9b76d7cc
#
_cell.length_a   1.000
_cell.length_b   1.000
_cell.length_c   1.000
_cell.angle_alpha   90.00
_cell.angle_beta   90.00
_cell.angle_gamma   90.00
#
_symmetry.space_group_name_H-M   'P 1'
#
loop_
_entity.id
_entity.type
_entity.pdbx_description
1 polymer ?
#
loop_
_entity_poly.entity_id
_entity_poly.type
_entity_poly.pdbx_seq_one_letter_code
_entity_poly.pdbx_strand_id
1 'polypeptide(L)'
;MCSPLGVRIEPWGKTGVDEAEAFFREQAQALLDGGVDLFVLETFRDLNEIGAAIAAVRSVCDLPIVAQMTTEEDGASLDGAPPEQFAPALVARGANVVGVNCSVGPAPMLETVERLKVATDVWLSAQPNAGK
;
A
#
# COMPACT_ATOMS: atom_id res chain seq x y z
N MET A 1 1.86 1.32 -12.00
CA MET A 1 2.44 1.30 -10.65
C MET A 1 2.35 2.70 -10.05
N CYS A 2 1.88 2.80 -8.83
CA CYS A 2 1.78 4.06 -8.09
C CYS A 2 2.61 3.98 -6.81
N SER A 3 3.32 5.06 -6.51
CA SER A 3 4.11 5.22 -5.29
C SER A 3 3.64 6.44 -4.50
N PRO A 4 4.10 6.63 -3.24
CA PRO A 4 3.72 7.77 -2.42
C PRO A 4 3.97 9.12 -3.11
N LEU A 5 3.24 10.13 -2.68
CA LEU A 5 3.33 11.49 -3.22
C LEU A 5 4.65 12.21 -2.93
N GLY A 6 5.42 11.71 -1.95
CA GLY A 6 6.68 12.34 -1.53
C GLY A 6 6.48 13.46 -0.51
N VAL A 7 5.25 13.69 -0.07
CA VAL A 7 4.90 14.64 1.00
C VAL A 7 4.06 13.92 2.05
N ARG A 8 4.15 14.40 3.31
CA ARG A 8 3.32 13.83 4.38
C ARG A 8 1.89 14.37 4.28
N ILE A 9 0.92 13.47 4.44
CA ILE A 9 -0.49 13.84 4.50
C ILE A 9 -1.00 13.90 5.94
N GLU A 10 -2.20 14.40 6.15
CA GLU A 10 -2.85 14.41 7.46
C GLU A 10 -2.91 13.03 8.11
N PRO A 11 -2.77 12.93 9.42
CA PRO A 11 -2.51 14.00 10.40
C PRO A 11 -1.03 14.39 10.53
N TRP A 12 -0.12 13.70 9.83
CA TRP A 12 1.33 13.86 9.98
C TRP A 12 1.91 15.00 9.16
N GLY A 13 1.16 15.51 8.19
CA GLY A 13 1.57 16.59 7.28
C GLY A 13 0.43 17.55 6.99
N LYS A 14 0.67 18.47 6.06
CA LYS A 14 -0.27 19.55 5.72
C LYS A 14 -1.22 19.21 4.58
N THR A 15 -0.91 18.18 3.78
CA THR A 15 -1.73 17.77 2.64
C THR A 15 -2.94 16.99 3.14
N GLY A 16 -4.14 17.43 2.77
CA GLY A 16 -5.37 16.75 3.15
C GLY A 16 -5.53 15.39 2.48
N VAL A 17 -6.29 14.49 3.10
CA VAL A 17 -6.59 13.16 2.53
C VAL A 17 -7.32 13.29 1.21
N ASP A 18 -8.30 14.19 1.10
CA ASP A 18 -9.06 14.43 -0.14
C ASP A 18 -8.17 14.96 -1.26
N GLU A 19 -7.21 15.82 -0.91
CA GLU A 19 -6.23 16.36 -1.84
C GLU A 19 -5.30 15.25 -2.36
N ALA A 20 -4.81 14.38 -1.47
CA ALA A 20 -4.02 13.22 -1.83
C ALA A 20 -4.80 12.28 -2.76
N GLU A 21 -6.06 11.99 -2.45
CA GLU A 21 -6.92 11.17 -3.29
C GLU A 21 -7.08 11.74 -4.70
N ALA A 22 -7.23 13.06 -4.82
CA ALA A 22 -7.34 13.72 -6.13
C ALA A 22 -6.08 13.55 -6.98
N PHE A 23 -4.89 13.65 -6.38
CA PHE A 23 -3.63 13.39 -7.07
C PHE A 23 -3.50 11.94 -7.53
N PHE A 24 -3.85 10.98 -6.67
CA PHE A 24 -3.83 9.56 -7.04
C PHE A 24 -4.85 9.22 -8.12
N ARG A 25 -6.01 9.87 -8.10
CA ARG A 25 -7.04 9.69 -9.15
C ARG A 25 -6.54 10.13 -10.52
N GLU A 26 -5.82 11.24 -10.59
CA GLU A 26 -5.21 11.72 -11.83
C GLU A 26 -4.19 10.71 -12.36
N GLN A 27 -3.32 10.17 -11.50
CA GLN A 27 -2.38 9.11 -11.88
C GLN A 27 -3.09 7.84 -12.33
N ALA A 28 -4.11 7.40 -11.59
CA ALA A 28 -4.86 6.19 -11.90
C ALA A 28 -5.56 6.31 -13.26
N GLN A 29 -6.17 7.45 -13.54
CA GLN A 29 -6.82 7.70 -14.82
C GLN A 29 -5.81 7.66 -15.99
N ALA A 30 -4.65 8.25 -15.82
CA ALA A 30 -3.60 8.23 -16.83
C ALA A 30 -3.11 6.81 -17.13
N LEU A 31 -2.95 5.98 -16.09
CA LEU A 31 -2.56 4.57 -16.24
C LEU A 31 -3.66 3.77 -16.95
N LEU A 32 -4.93 3.99 -16.62
CA LEU A 32 -6.06 3.35 -17.28
C LEU A 32 -6.10 3.70 -18.77
N ASP A 33 -5.92 4.96 -19.10
CA ASP A 33 -5.88 5.44 -20.49
C ASP A 33 -4.72 4.78 -21.25
N GLY A 34 -3.64 4.42 -20.56
CA GLY A 34 -2.52 3.66 -21.10
C GLY A 34 -2.76 2.16 -21.26
N GLY A 35 -3.87 1.62 -20.74
CA GLY A 35 -4.25 0.21 -20.94
C GLY A 35 -3.70 -0.77 -19.91
N VAL A 36 -3.56 -0.39 -18.65
CA VAL A 36 -3.10 -1.30 -17.58
C VAL A 36 -4.16 -2.37 -17.25
N ASP A 37 -3.70 -3.54 -16.81
CA ASP A 37 -4.56 -4.66 -16.41
C ASP A 37 -4.77 -4.75 -14.90
N LEU A 38 -3.88 -4.15 -14.12
CA LEU A 38 -3.96 -4.09 -12.65
C LEU A 38 -3.16 -2.89 -12.14
N PHE A 39 -3.38 -2.57 -10.87
CA PHE A 39 -2.63 -1.53 -10.17
C PHE A 39 -1.74 -2.14 -9.09
N VAL A 40 -0.49 -1.69 -9.02
CA VAL A 40 0.40 -1.96 -7.89
C VAL A 40 0.65 -0.64 -7.17
N LEU A 41 0.23 -0.58 -5.91
CA LEU A 41 0.50 0.53 -5.00
C LEU A 41 1.63 0.06 -4.09
N GLU A 42 2.79 0.69 -4.18
CA GLU A 42 3.98 0.18 -3.51
C GLU A 42 4.75 1.25 -2.73
N THR A 43 5.52 0.80 -1.75
CA THR A 43 6.43 1.64 -0.96
C THR A 43 5.70 2.69 -0.11
N PHE A 44 4.47 2.39 0.26
CA PHE A 44 3.69 3.25 1.16
C PHE A 44 4.06 2.98 2.62
N ARG A 45 4.27 4.05 3.37
CA ARG A 45 4.65 4.02 4.78
C ARG A 45 3.56 4.55 5.70
N ASP A 46 2.48 5.03 5.13
CA ASP A 46 1.36 5.66 5.82
C ASP A 46 0.07 4.99 5.37
N LEU A 47 -0.66 4.41 6.32
CA LEU A 47 -1.91 3.69 6.05
C LEU A 47 -2.99 4.62 5.49
N ASN A 48 -3.01 5.88 5.91
CA ASN A 48 -3.96 6.86 5.38
C ASN A 48 -3.68 7.20 3.92
N GLU A 49 -2.39 7.32 3.58
CA GLU A 49 -1.99 7.65 2.20
C GLU A 49 -2.31 6.51 1.23
N ILE A 50 -1.94 5.26 1.56
CA ILE A 50 -2.29 4.12 0.70
C ILE A 50 -3.81 3.93 0.62
N GLY A 51 -4.52 4.22 1.70
CA GLY A 51 -5.98 4.23 1.70
C GLY A 51 -6.57 5.22 0.72
N ALA A 52 -6.02 6.43 0.64
CA ALA A 52 -6.42 7.44 -0.35
C ALA A 52 -6.11 6.97 -1.77
N ALA A 53 -4.97 6.30 -1.99
CA ALA A 53 -4.61 5.74 -3.28
C ALA A 53 -5.59 4.62 -3.72
N ILE A 54 -5.96 3.72 -2.82
CA ILE A 54 -6.95 2.67 -3.10
C ILE A 54 -8.30 3.29 -3.46
N ALA A 55 -8.76 4.26 -2.68
CA ALA A 55 -10.02 4.96 -2.95
C ALA A 55 -10.00 5.64 -4.32
N ALA A 56 -8.91 6.27 -4.68
CA ALA A 56 -8.73 6.90 -5.99
C ALA A 56 -8.85 5.89 -7.15
N VAL A 57 -8.17 4.75 -7.04
CA VAL A 57 -8.26 3.68 -8.07
C VAL A 57 -9.69 3.16 -8.16
N ARG A 58 -10.34 2.87 -7.03
CA ARG A 58 -11.71 2.36 -7.00
C ARG A 58 -12.73 3.37 -7.52
N SER A 59 -12.45 4.65 -7.45
CA SER A 59 -13.34 5.68 -8.03
C SER A 59 -13.35 5.68 -9.56
N VAL A 60 -12.36 5.08 -10.21
CA VAL A 60 -12.22 5.09 -11.67
C VAL A 60 -12.32 3.71 -12.32
N CYS A 61 -12.13 2.62 -11.56
CA CYS A 61 -12.20 1.25 -12.12
C CYS A 61 -12.35 0.17 -11.04
N ASP A 62 -12.59 -1.07 -11.49
CA ASP A 62 -12.68 -2.28 -10.67
C ASP A 62 -11.50 -3.24 -10.90
N LEU A 63 -10.41 -2.77 -11.52
CA LEU A 63 -9.24 -3.60 -11.77
C LEU A 63 -8.58 -4.08 -10.47
N PRO A 64 -7.85 -5.23 -10.50
CA PRO A 64 -7.17 -5.72 -9.31
C PRO A 64 -6.16 -4.72 -8.75
N ILE A 65 -6.09 -4.63 -7.43
CA ILE A 65 -5.13 -3.79 -6.71
C ILE A 65 -4.24 -4.69 -5.85
N VAL A 66 -2.93 -4.57 -6.05
CA VAL A 66 -1.90 -5.06 -5.14
C VAL A 66 -1.46 -3.89 -4.27
N ALA A 67 -1.70 -3.97 -2.97
CA ALA A 67 -1.38 -2.91 -2.01
C ALA A 67 -0.21 -3.35 -1.13
N GLN A 68 0.93 -2.67 -1.23
CA GLN A 68 2.16 -3.00 -0.52
C GLN A 68 2.58 -1.87 0.41
N MET A 69 2.67 -2.21 1.70
CA MET A 69 3.23 -1.34 2.73
C MET A 69 4.74 -1.55 2.82
N THR A 70 5.47 -0.51 3.17
CA THR A 70 6.88 -0.61 3.55
C THR A 70 6.97 -0.55 5.06
N THR A 71 7.56 -1.59 5.65
CA THR A 71 7.63 -1.77 7.10
C THR A 71 9.07 -1.65 7.60
N GLU A 72 9.19 -1.34 8.89
CA GLU A 72 10.45 -1.38 9.62
C GLU A 72 10.75 -2.81 10.08
N GLU A 73 11.86 -3.02 10.78
CA GLU A 73 12.28 -4.35 11.20
C GLU A 73 11.30 -5.06 12.16
N ASP A 74 10.51 -4.30 12.89
CA ASP A 74 9.47 -4.81 13.77
C ASP A 74 8.16 -5.19 13.04
N GLY A 75 8.13 -4.99 11.72
CA GLY A 75 6.97 -5.27 10.87
C GLY A 75 5.92 -4.16 10.84
N ALA A 76 6.08 -3.10 11.62
CA ALA A 76 5.16 -1.97 11.59
C ALA A 76 5.52 -0.95 10.51
N SER A 77 4.54 -0.24 10.00
CA SER A 77 4.76 0.91 9.11
C SER A 77 5.35 2.09 9.86
N LEU A 78 5.81 3.11 9.15
CA LEU A 78 6.40 4.31 9.76
C LEU A 78 5.42 5.05 10.68
N ASP A 79 4.13 4.98 10.39
CA ASP A 79 3.06 5.56 11.23
C ASP A 79 2.64 4.63 12.39
N GLY A 80 3.33 3.51 12.58
CA GLY A 80 3.13 2.59 13.70
C GLY A 80 2.06 1.52 13.50
N ALA A 81 1.54 1.35 12.29
CA ALA A 81 0.53 0.33 12.01
C ALA A 81 1.17 -1.05 11.83
N PRO A 82 0.87 -2.05 12.70
CA PRO A 82 1.37 -3.41 12.52
C PRO A 82 0.60 -4.17 11.43
N PRO A 83 1.12 -5.30 10.92
CA PRO A 83 0.45 -6.11 9.91
C PRO A 83 -0.98 -6.51 10.28
N GLU A 84 -1.23 -6.79 11.54
CA GLU A 84 -2.55 -7.16 12.07
C GLU A 84 -3.57 -6.04 11.93
N GLN A 85 -3.11 -4.81 11.85
CA GLN A 85 -3.94 -3.62 11.64
C GLN A 85 -4.04 -3.25 10.15
N PHE A 86 -2.91 -3.15 9.45
CA PHE A 86 -2.96 -2.63 8.08
C PHE A 86 -3.51 -3.64 7.08
N ALA A 87 -3.29 -4.95 7.26
CA ALA A 87 -3.79 -5.95 6.30
C ALA A 87 -5.33 -5.96 6.20
N PRO A 88 -6.08 -6.09 7.31
CA PRO A 88 -7.55 -5.98 7.22
C PRO A 88 -8.04 -4.63 6.70
N ALA A 89 -7.36 -3.54 7.07
CA ALA A 89 -7.72 -2.21 6.62
C ALA A 89 -7.58 -2.05 5.10
N LEU A 90 -6.51 -2.58 4.51
CA LEU A 90 -6.29 -2.55 3.07
C LEU A 90 -7.34 -3.37 2.32
N VAL A 91 -7.67 -4.55 2.83
CA VAL A 91 -8.72 -5.40 2.25
C VAL A 91 -10.08 -4.71 2.31
N ALA A 92 -10.43 -4.13 3.46
CA ALA A 92 -11.69 -3.40 3.63
C ALA A 92 -11.83 -2.21 2.67
N ARG A 93 -10.72 -1.60 2.27
CA ARG A 93 -10.70 -0.49 1.31
C ARG A 93 -10.75 -0.93 -0.14
N GLY A 94 -10.53 -2.22 -0.43
CA GLY A 94 -10.66 -2.76 -1.78
C GLY A 94 -9.40 -3.37 -2.39
N ALA A 95 -8.34 -3.60 -1.61
CA ALA A 95 -7.16 -4.32 -2.10
C ALA A 95 -7.49 -5.80 -2.32
N ASN A 96 -7.03 -6.35 -3.44
CA ASN A 96 -7.20 -7.76 -3.80
C ASN A 96 -6.00 -8.60 -3.35
N VAL A 97 -4.82 -7.99 -3.28
CA VAL A 97 -3.58 -8.58 -2.79
C VAL A 97 -2.96 -7.60 -1.80
N VAL A 98 -2.50 -8.11 -0.66
CA VAL A 98 -1.83 -7.32 0.36
C VAL A 98 -0.37 -7.76 0.46
N GLY A 99 0.54 -6.84 0.64
CA GLY A 99 1.95 -7.20 0.73
C GLY A 99 2.83 -6.16 1.36
N VAL A 100 4.13 -6.46 1.31
CA VAL A 100 5.20 -5.61 1.83
C VAL A 100 6.35 -5.57 0.84
N ASN A 101 7.01 -4.42 0.74
CA ASN A 101 8.16 -4.25 -0.14
C ASN A 101 9.18 -3.27 0.45
N CYS A 102 10.41 -3.36 -0.02
CA CYS A 102 11.52 -2.47 0.35
C CYS A 102 11.88 -2.46 1.84
N SER A 103 12.75 -1.55 2.23
CA SER A 103 13.27 -1.24 3.57
C SER A 103 14.10 -2.35 4.20
N VAL A 104 13.55 -3.55 4.31
CA VAL A 104 14.19 -4.69 4.99
C VAL A 104 14.55 -5.80 4.03
N GLY A 105 15.45 -6.69 4.48
CA GLY A 105 15.84 -7.88 3.75
C GLY A 105 14.89 -9.05 3.95
N PRO A 106 15.23 -10.24 3.42
CA PRO A 106 14.32 -11.39 3.44
C PRO A 106 13.91 -11.89 4.82
N ALA A 107 14.80 -11.89 5.80
CA ALA A 107 14.51 -12.46 7.11
C ALA A 107 13.44 -11.67 7.90
N PRO A 108 13.59 -10.35 8.12
CA PRO A 108 12.53 -9.57 8.75
C PRO A 108 11.23 -9.55 7.94
N MET A 109 11.34 -9.55 6.61
CA MET A 109 10.15 -9.57 5.77
C MET A 109 9.37 -10.88 5.87
N LEU A 110 10.07 -12.02 6.01
CA LEU A 110 9.40 -13.31 6.21
C LEU A 110 8.54 -13.29 7.47
N GLU A 111 9.07 -12.78 8.58
CA GLU A 111 8.30 -12.65 9.82
C GLU A 111 7.04 -11.78 9.62
N THR A 112 7.16 -10.70 8.89
CA THR A 112 6.03 -9.83 8.55
C THR A 112 4.99 -10.58 7.69
N VAL A 113 5.43 -11.33 6.68
CA VAL A 113 4.55 -12.12 5.81
C VAL A 113 3.81 -13.21 6.60
N GLU A 114 4.46 -13.86 7.55
CA GLU A 114 3.80 -14.83 8.44
C GLU A 114 2.68 -14.19 9.26
N ARG A 115 2.90 -12.98 9.75
CA ARG A 115 1.86 -12.21 10.45
C ARG A 115 0.73 -11.80 9.51
N LEU A 116 1.04 -11.39 8.27
CA LEU A 116 0.03 -11.09 7.26
C LEU A 116 -0.85 -12.29 6.94
N LYS A 117 -0.24 -13.48 6.84
CA LYS A 117 -0.97 -14.71 6.55
C LYS A 117 -2.03 -15.05 7.62
N VAL A 118 -1.77 -14.70 8.86
CA VAL A 118 -2.74 -14.88 9.95
C VAL A 118 -3.81 -13.78 9.92
N ALA A 119 -3.44 -12.58 9.50
CA ALA A 119 -4.30 -11.39 9.55
C ALA A 119 -5.31 -11.30 8.40
N THR A 120 -5.08 -12.00 7.28
CA THR A 120 -5.94 -11.92 6.10
C THR A 120 -5.92 -13.21 5.29
N ASP A 121 -7.00 -13.44 4.52
CA ASP A 121 -7.15 -14.60 3.63
C ASP A 121 -6.85 -14.27 2.15
N VAL A 122 -6.57 -13.02 1.82
CA VAL A 122 -6.25 -12.64 0.43
C VAL A 122 -4.83 -13.07 0.05
N TRP A 123 -4.53 -13.06 -1.23
CA TRP A 123 -3.17 -13.33 -1.73
C TRP A 123 -2.18 -12.32 -1.15
N LEU A 124 -0.97 -12.80 -0.89
CA LEU A 124 0.11 -12.00 -0.32
C LEU A 124 1.21 -11.75 -1.34
N SER A 125 1.85 -10.59 -1.23
CA SER A 125 3.00 -10.20 -2.04
C SER A 125 4.17 -9.78 -1.13
N ALA A 126 5.39 -10.16 -1.50
CA ALA A 126 6.59 -9.80 -0.75
C ALA A 126 7.74 -9.50 -1.72
N GLN A 127 8.34 -8.34 -1.57
CA GLN A 127 9.48 -7.91 -2.40
C GLN A 127 10.58 -7.31 -1.52
N PRO A 128 11.39 -8.16 -0.85
CA PRO A 128 12.47 -7.70 0.01
C PRO A 128 13.61 -7.08 -0.78
N ASN A 129 14.41 -6.26 -0.09
CA ASN A 129 15.66 -5.77 -0.64
C ASN A 129 16.67 -6.91 -0.75
N ALA A 130 17.31 -7.03 -1.91
CA ALA A 130 18.41 -7.96 -2.09
C ALA A 130 19.65 -7.51 -1.32
N GLY A 131 20.36 -8.45 -0.70
CA GLY A 131 21.63 -8.17 -0.02
C GLY A 131 21.52 -7.57 1.39
N LYS A 132 20.36 -7.63 1.98
CA LYS A 132 20.16 -7.20 3.37
C LYS A 132 19.83 -8.35 4.30
#